data_74041db5b7a3ac8ca1118eede8ac0606
#
_entry.id   74041db5b7a3ac8ca1118eede8ac0606
#
_cell.length_a   1.000
_cell.length_b   1.000
_cell.length_c   1.000
_cell.angle_alpha   90.00
_cell.angle_beta   90.00
_cell.angle_gamma   90.00
#
_symmetry.space_group_name_H-M   'P 1'
#
loop_
_entity.id
_entity.type
_entity.pdbx_description
1 polymer ?
#
loop_
_entity_poly.entity_id
_entity_poly.type
_entity_poly.pdbx_seq_one_letter_code
_entity_poly.pdbx_strand_id
1 'polypeptide(L)'
;LLKDTGTDYCVVLDRKGNTDILNKGCGTNYCQALAYNLRNFWDNDYEVTTGGVSDTQTICKYIESVNMSVAYFNPHHADEYTDWQRLVEIKDDIAIMLEGFIHYPSKPEDYASKPITYSKTKYTDDYWKEYYNDI
;
A
#
# COMPACT_ATOMS: atom_id res chain seq x y z
N LEU A 1 15.73 -11.86 4.78
CA LEU A 1 16.18 -11.34 3.48
C LEU A 1 16.01 -9.83 3.38
N LEU A 2 14.79 -9.28 3.51
CA LEU A 2 14.56 -7.81 3.40
C LEU A 2 15.32 -7.01 4.47
N LYS A 3 15.44 -7.51 5.69
CA LYS A 3 16.21 -6.87 6.77
C LYS A 3 17.71 -6.82 6.51
N ASP A 4 18.22 -7.74 5.70
CA ASP A 4 19.66 -7.87 5.45
C ASP A 4 20.13 -7.03 4.25
N THR A 5 19.19 -6.40 3.51
CA THR A 5 19.49 -5.63 2.29
C THR A 5 19.77 -4.15 2.55
N GLY A 6 19.60 -3.66 3.79
CA GLY A 6 19.67 -2.23 4.10
C GLY A 6 18.51 -1.41 3.53
N THR A 7 17.39 -2.06 3.21
CA THR A 7 16.18 -1.41 2.70
C THR A 7 15.44 -0.74 3.84
N ASP A 8 15.14 0.54 3.71
CA ASP A 8 14.50 1.33 4.75
C ASP A 8 12.98 1.25 4.72
N TYR A 9 12.39 1.12 3.55
CA TYR A 9 10.94 1.02 3.36
C TYR A 9 10.58 0.36 2.03
N CYS A 10 9.32 0.00 1.85
CA CYS A 10 8.79 -0.57 0.62
C CYS A 10 7.48 0.12 0.21
N VAL A 11 7.37 0.49 -1.04
CA VAL A 11 6.11 0.94 -1.66
C VAL A 11 5.67 -0.12 -2.66
N VAL A 12 4.55 -0.76 -2.39
CA VAL A 12 3.94 -1.74 -3.29
C VAL A 12 3.04 -0.98 -4.27
N LEU A 13 3.18 -1.22 -5.55
CA LEU A 13 2.42 -0.58 -6.62
C LEU A 13 1.38 -1.55 -7.15
N ASP A 14 0.27 -1.68 -6.44
CA ASP A 14 -0.77 -2.69 -6.73
C ASP A 14 -2.20 -2.21 -6.40
N ARG A 15 -2.40 -0.93 -6.16
CA ARG A 15 -3.74 -0.40 -5.85
C ARG A 15 -4.41 0.18 -7.09
N LYS A 16 -5.70 -0.17 -7.31
CA LYS A 16 -6.54 0.50 -8.31
C LYS A 16 -6.68 2.00 -8.04
N GLY A 17 -7.08 2.76 -9.03
CA GLY A 17 -7.33 4.19 -8.90
C GLY A 17 -6.08 5.04 -9.07
N ASN A 18 -6.20 6.32 -8.75
CA ASN A 18 -5.21 7.34 -9.10
C ASN A 18 -4.39 7.87 -7.94
N THR A 19 -4.94 7.91 -6.73
CA THR A 19 -4.46 8.79 -5.67
C THR A 19 -4.34 8.13 -4.31
N ASP A 20 -4.58 6.83 -4.20
CA ASP A 20 -4.58 6.16 -2.91
C ASP A 20 -3.18 5.75 -2.45
N ILE A 21 -2.88 6.03 -1.19
CA ILE A 21 -1.82 5.37 -0.42
C ILE A 21 -2.51 4.60 0.70
N LEU A 22 -2.40 3.27 0.69
CA LEU A 22 -3.04 2.44 1.70
C LEU A 22 -2.15 2.31 2.93
N ASN A 23 -2.68 2.70 4.07
CA ASN A 23 -2.09 2.47 5.38
C ASN A 23 -2.68 1.25 6.11
N LYS A 24 -3.66 0.59 5.50
CA LYS A 24 -4.33 -0.60 6.02
C LYS A 24 -4.96 -1.39 4.88
N GLY A 25 -4.93 -2.71 4.97
CA GLY A 25 -5.62 -3.61 4.04
C GLY A 25 -6.14 -4.84 4.75
N CYS A 26 -7.41 -5.21 4.51
CA CYS A 26 -8.08 -6.38 5.07
C CYS A 26 -7.82 -6.59 6.57
N GLY A 27 -7.94 -5.52 7.36
CA GLY A 27 -7.72 -5.58 8.82
C GLY A 27 -6.24 -5.53 9.26
N THR A 28 -5.29 -5.59 8.34
CA THR A 28 -3.86 -5.47 8.65
C THR A 28 -3.41 -4.02 8.55
N ASN A 29 -2.82 -3.48 9.62
CA ASN A 29 -2.21 -2.16 9.58
C ASN A 29 -0.86 -2.24 8.86
N TYR A 30 -0.67 -1.37 7.89
CA TYR A 30 0.61 -1.07 7.26
C TYR A 30 1.34 0.03 8.03
N CYS A 31 2.31 0.69 7.44
CA CYS A 31 2.99 1.79 8.10
C CYS A 31 2.25 3.12 7.91
N GLN A 32 1.59 3.58 8.96
CA GLN A 32 0.90 4.87 8.94
C GLN A 32 1.87 6.05 8.76
N ALA A 33 2.99 6.03 9.46
CA ALA A 33 3.99 7.09 9.38
C ALA A 33 4.53 7.23 7.95
N LEU A 34 4.87 6.12 7.29
CA LEU A 34 5.32 6.12 5.90
C LEU A 34 4.25 6.68 4.96
N ALA A 35 2.98 6.26 5.12
CA ALA A 35 1.89 6.72 4.27
C ALA A 35 1.70 8.25 4.34
N TYR A 36 1.66 8.81 5.54
CA TYR A 36 1.50 10.25 5.71
C TYR A 36 2.74 11.05 5.30
N ASN A 37 3.94 10.53 5.53
CA ASN A 37 5.17 11.17 5.09
C ASN A 37 5.27 11.22 3.57
N LEU A 38 4.89 10.15 2.87
CA LEU A 38 4.81 10.13 1.41
C LEU A 38 3.76 11.10 0.88
N ARG A 39 2.56 11.11 1.48
CA ARG A 39 1.52 12.08 1.13
C ARG A 39 2.03 13.52 1.24
N ASN A 40 2.71 13.85 2.33
CA ASN A 40 3.26 15.18 2.55
C ASN A 40 4.39 15.51 1.56
N PHE A 41 5.21 14.52 1.21
CA PHE A 41 6.29 14.66 0.23
C PHE A 41 5.75 15.04 -1.16
N TRP A 42 4.59 14.50 -1.55
CA TRP A 42 3.92 14.84 -2.80
C TRP A 42 2.84 15.94 -2.65
N ASP A 43 3.00 16.87 -1.73
CA ASP A 43 2.14 18.04 -1.52
C ASP A 43 0.63 17.71 -1.37
N ASN A 44 0.31 16.56 -0.81
CA ASN A 44 -1.04 16.02 -0.64
C ASN A 44 -1.78 15.66 -1.94
N ASP A 45 -1.08 15.39 -3.03
CA ASP A 45 -1.67 14.88 -4.27
C ASP A 45 -2.25 13.46 -4.13
N TYR A 46 -1.91 12.79 -3.04
CA TYR A 46 -2.38 11.47 -2.69
C TYR A 46 -3.20 11.47 -1.41
N GLU A 47 -4.09 10.51 -1.27
CA GLU A 47 -4.93 10.32 -0.09
C GLU A 47 -4.53 9.06 0.67
N VAL A 48 -4.39 9.17 1.99
CA VAL A 48 -4.17 8.02 2.85
C VAL A 48 -5.52 7.37 3.15
N THR A 49 -5.68 6.11 2.77
CA THR A 49 -6.93 5.37 2.91
C THR A 49 -6.70 3.90 3.23
N THR A 50 -7.77 3.13 3.26
CA THR A 50 -7.76 1.68 3.52
C THR A 50 -8.16 0.91 2.27
N GLY A 51 -7.75 -0.34 2.15
CA GLY A 51 -8.08 -1.17 1.00
C GLY A 51 -8.09 -2.67 1.27
N GLY A 52 -8.11 -3.42 0.20
CA GLY A 52 -8.21 -4.87 0.20
C GLY A 52 -6.88 -5.61 0.43
N VAL A 53 -6.82 -6.84 -0.05
CA VAL A 53 -5.64 -7.71 0.05
C VAL A 53 -4.54 -7.23 -0.88
N SER A 54 -3.29 -7.29 -0.42
CA SER A 54 -2.11 -7.06 -1.23
C SER A 54 -0.89 -7.73 -0.59
N ASP A 55 0.19 -7.84 -1.34
CA ASP A 55 1.47 -8.35 -0.85
C ASP A 55 2.04 -7.51 0.31
N THR A 56 1.60 -6.27 0.42
CA THR A 56 1.94 -5.38 1.54
C THR A 56 1.61 -6.00 2.90
N GLN A 57 0.57 -6.82 2.99
CA GLN A 57 0.19 -7.53 4.23
C GLN A 57 1.30 -8.48 4.72
N THR A 58 2.06 -9.04 3.82
CA THR A 58 3.20 -9.90 4.14
C THR A 58 4.45 -9.09 4.36
N ILE A 59 4.71 -8.13 3.50
CA ILE A 59 5.92 -7.30 3.53
C ILE A 59 5.99 -6.44 4.80
N CYS A 60 4.85 -5.88 5.24
CA CYS A 60 4.79 -5.01 6.42
C CYS A 60 5.14 -5.70 7.74
N LYS A 61 5.26 -7.01 7.75
CA LYS A 61 5.78 -7.78 8.91
C LYS A 61 7.29 -7.65 9.08
N TYR A 62 7.99 -7.26 8.05
CA TYR A 62 9.46 -7.26 7.99
C TYR A 62 10.03 -5.86 7.79
N ILE A 63 9.32 -5.00 7.09
CA ILE A 63 9.78 -3.66 6.73
C ILE A 63 8.56 -2.73 6.62
N GLU A 64 8.76 -1.44 6.89
CA GLU A 64 7.72 -0.43 6.68
C GLU A 64 7.27 -0.44 5.24
N SER A 65 5.98 -0.59 5.03
CA SER A 65 5.43 -0.68 3.70
C SER A 65 4.04 -0.08 3.61
N VAL A 66 3.72 0.37 2.41
CA VAL A 66 2.41 0.87 2.00
C VAL A 66 2.07 0.31 0.64
N ASN A 67 0.80 0.35 0.27
CA ASN A 67 0.34 0.04 -1.09
C ASN A 67 -0.16 1.32 -1.76
N MET A 68 0.14 1.52 -3.04
CA MET A 68 -0.13 2.74 -3.75
C MET A 68 -0.84 2.48 -5.08
N SER A 69 -1.72 3.39 -5.48
CA SER A 69 -2.44 3.35 -6.76
C SER A 69 -1.50 3.39 -7.97
N VAL A 70 -1.85 2.64 -9.01
CA VAL A 70 -1.11 2.56 -10.28
C VAL A 70 -2.00 2.79 -11.50
N ALA A 71 -3.03 3.58 -11.35
CA ALA A 71 -3.89 4.06 -12.43
C ALA A 71 -4.60 2.96 -13.25
N TYR A 72 -4.96 1.83 -12.63
CA TYR A 72 -5.86 0.86 -13.24
C TYR A 72 -7.24 0.89 -12.59
N PHE A 73 -8.25 0.51 -13.35
CA PHE A 73 -9.64 0.63 -12.97
C PHE A 73 -10.43 -0.61 -13.37
N ASN A 74 -11.54 -0.84 -12.69
CA ASN A 74 -12.44 -1.97 -12.91
C ASN A 74 -11.71 -3.33 -12.86
N PRO A 75 -10.91 -3.60 -11.80
CA PRO A 75 -10.13 -4.83 -11.72
C PRO A 75 -11.03 -6.08 -11.82
N HIS A 76 -10.55 -7.08 -12.54
CA HIS A 76 -11.24 -8.36 -12.75
C HIS A 76 -12.57 -8.27 -13.52
N HIS A 77 -12.84 -7.18 -14.21
CA HIS A 77 -13.97 -6.99 -15.10
C HIS A 77 -13.54 -6.95 -16.56
N ALA A 78 -14.48 -7.24 -17.47
CA ALA A 78 -14.19 -7.23 -18.91
C ALA A 78 -13.82 -5.84 -19.46
N ASP A 79 -14.19 -4.80 -18.74
CA ASP A 79 -13.89 -3.40 -19.02
C ASP A 79 -12.74 -2.83 -18.15
N GLU A 80 -11.88 -3.71 -17.63
CA GLU A 80 -10.65 -3.27 -16.96
C GLU A 80 -9.77 -2.44 -17.90
N TYR A 81 -9.28 -1.33 -17.41
CA TYR A 81 -8.41 -0.44 -18.19
C TYR A 81 -7.36 0.24 -17.33
N THR A 82 -6.31 0.75 -17.96
CA THR A 82 -5.28 1.56 -17.34
C THR A 82 -5.31 2.97 -17.94
N ASP A 83 -5.33 3.99 -17.08
CA ASP A 83 -5.08 5.36 -17.48
C ASP A 83 -3.57 5.55 -17.70
N TRP A 84 -3.17 5.51 -18.95
CA TRP A 84 -1.77 5.55 -19.33
C TRP A 84 -1.10 6.89 -18.98
N GLN A 85 -1.79 8.00 -19.13
CA GLN A 85 -1.25 9.31 -18.78
C GLN A 85 -0.97 9.38 -17.27
N ARG A 86 -1.94 8.96 -16.46
CA ARG A 86 -1.78 8.94 -15.01
C ARG A 86 -0.69 7.96 -14.55
N LEU A 87 -0.56 6.82 -15.19
CA LEU A 87 0.51 5.87 -14.89
C LEU A 87 1.91 6.48 -15.12
N VAL A 88 2.09 7.27 -16.17
CA VAL A 88 3.34 7.99 -16.44
C VAL A 88 3.62 9.03 -15.36
N GLU A 89 2.61 9.78 -14.91
CA GLU A 89 2.74 10.73 -13.81
C GLU A 89 3.14 10.03 -12.51
N ILE A 90 2.49 8.91 -12.16
CA ILE A 90 2.84 8.12 -10.98
C ILE A 90 4.29 7.61 -11.07
N LYS A 91 4.73 7.16 -12.24
CA LYS A 91 6.13 6.77 -12.46
C LYS A 91 7.09 7.92 -12.18
N ASP A 92 6.76 9.13 -12.60
CA ASP A 92 7.58 10.31 -12.35
C ASP A 92 7.59 10.68 -10.86
N ASP A 93 6.45 10.60 -10.18
CA ASP A 93 6.34 10.78 -8.72
C ASP A 93 7.23 9.78 -7.96
N ILE A 94 7.24 8.52 -8.39
CA ILE A 94 8.11 7.49 -7.81
C ILE A 94 9.59 7.80 -8.07
N ALA A 95 9.95 8.26 -9.25
CA ALA A 95 11.33 8.63 -9.57
C ALA A 95 11.82 9.77 -8.68
N ILE A 96 11.00 10.80 -8.47
CA ILE A 96 11.30 11.92 -7.56
C ILE A 96 11.44 11.42 -6.12
N MET A 97 10.56 10.51 -5.68
CA MET A 97 10.64 9.90 -4.36
C MET A 97 11.96 9.16 -4.15
N LEU A 98 12.39 8.35 -5.12
CA LEU A 98 13.64 7.58 -5.02
C LEU A 98 14.87 8.49 -4.95
N GLU A 99 14.82 9.71 -5.49
CA GLU A 99 15.91 10.65 -5.46
C GLU A 99 15.95 11.50 -4.19
N GLY A 100 14.81 11.86 -3.60
CA GLY A 100 14.74 12.89 -2.58
C GLY A 100 13.98 12.55 -1.30
N PHE A 101 13.21 11.49 -1.27
CA PHE A 101 12.46 11.12 -0.06
C PHE A 101 13.35 10.37 0.93
N ILE A 102 13.41 10.89 2.15
CA ILE A 102 14.10 10.26 3.27
C ILE A 102 13.04 9.86 4.29
N HIS A 103 12.92 8.57 4.55
CA HIS A 103 12.08 8.03 5.60
C HIS A 103 12.93 7.60 6.78
N TYR A 104 12.59 8.12 7.96
CA TYR A 104 13.17 7.66 9.21
C TYR A 104 12.30 6.53 9.75
N PRO A 105 12.79 5.29 9.75
CA PRO A 105 11.99 4.16 10.19
C PRO A 105 11.55 4.37 11.64
N SER A 106 10.32 3.97 11.92
CA SER A 106 9.81 3.89 13.28
C SER A 106 10.62 2.87 14.07
N LYS A 107 10.54 2.88 15.37
CA LYS A 107 11.28 1.93 16.20
C LYS A 107 10.77 0.50 15.97
N PRO A 108 11.63 -0.53 16.08
CA PRO A 108 11.22 -1.92 15.90
C PRO A 108 10.01 -2.35 16.73
N GLU A 109 9.81 -1.75 17.91
CA GLU A 109 8.65 -1.98 18.76
C GLU A 109 7.33 -1.47 18.15
N ASP A 110 7.38 -0.49 17.26
CA ASP A 110 6.21 0.02 16.54
C ASP A 110 5.79 -0.93 15.41
N TYR A 111 6.70 -1.80 14.97
CA TYR A 111 6.49 -2.84 13.97
C TYR A 111 6.20 -4.20 14.55
N ALA A 112 6.40 -4.42 15.83
CA ALA A 112 6.13 -5.71 16.42
C ALA A 112 4.76 -6.14 15.94
N SER A 113 4.75 -6.88 14.86
CA SER A 113 3.58 -7.37 14.18
C SER A 113 2.73 -8.04 15.24
N LYS A 114 1.62 -7.40 15.60
CA LYS A 114 0.61 -8.09 16.36
C LYS A 114 0.32 -9.35 15.56
N PRO A 115 0.45 -10.55 16.12
CA PRO A 115 0.21 -11.76 15.37
C PRO A 115 -1.14 -11.62 14.70
N ILE A 116 -1.18 -11.84 13.39
CA ILE A 116 -2.45 -11.89 12.68
C ILE A 116 -3.17 -13.10 13.24
N THR A 117 -4.09 -12.86 14.14
CA THR A 117 -5.00 -13.89 14.60
C THR A 117 -5.98 -14.12 13.44
N TYR A 118 -5.67 -15.08 12.59
CA TYR A 118 -6.66 -15.62 11.66
C TYR A 118 -7.74 -16.29 12.49
N SER A 119 -8.80 -15.53 12.78
CA SER A 119 -10.04 -16.14 13.23
C SER A 119 -10.54 -16.98 12.06
N LYS A 120 -10.57 -18.30 12.22
CA LYS A 120 -11.12 -19.25 11.22
C LYS A 120 -12.59 -18.98 10.86
N THR A 121 -13.24 -18.01 11.49
CA THR A 121 -14.64 -17.68 11.34
C THR A 121 -14.93 -16.47 10.44
N LYS A 122 -13.94 -15.87 9.80
CA LYS A 122 -14.12 -14.62 9.03
C LYS A 122 -13.97 -14.73 7.52
N TYR A 123 -14.07 -15.89 6.94
CA TYR A 123 -14.34 -16.00 5.52
C TYR A 123 -15.86 -16.01 5.31
N THR A 124 -16.51 -14.89 5.69
CA THR A 124 -17.91 -14.63 5.37
C THR A 124 -18.02 -14.12 3.95
N ASP A 125 -19.19 -14.23 3.36
CA ASP A 125 -19.49 -13.66 2.03
C ASP A 125 -19.13 -12.16 1.95
N ASP A 126 -19.11 -11.44 3.07
CA ASP A 126 -18.74 -10.04 3.16
C ASP A 126 -17.22 -9.83 2.99
N TYR A 127 -16.38 -10.75 3.44
CA TYR A 127 -14.93 -10.71 3.19
C TYR A 127 -14.62 -10.74 1.70
N TRP A 128 -15.27 -11.64 0.95
CA TRP A 128 -15.06 -11.76 -0.49
C TRP A 128 -15.62 -10.57 -1.26
N LYS A 129 -16.72 -9.98 -0.80
CA LYS A 129 -17.27 -8.74 -1.38
C LYS A 129 -16.32 -7.57 -1.19
N GLU A 130 -15.75 -7.42 0.00
CA GLU A 130 -14.73 -6.41 0.29
C GLU A 130 -13.49 -6.66 -0.58
N TYR A 131 -13.02 -7.91 -0.68
CA TYR A 131 -11.91 -8.30 -1.53
C TYR A 131 -12.13 -7.93 -3.00
N TYR A 132 -13.27 -8.29 -3.58
CA TYR A 132 -13.55 -8.03 -5.00
C TYR A 132 -13.92 -6.58 -5.30
N ASN A 133 -14.41 -5.82 -4.33
CA ASN A 133 -14.74 -4.41 -4.51
C ASN A 133 -13.55 -3.48 -4.29
N ASP A 134 -12.55 -3.90 -3.52
CA ASP A 134 -11.42 -3.07 -3.10
C ASP A 134 -10.10 -3.37 -3.84
N ILE A 135 -10.10 -4.41 -4.66
CA ILE A 135 -8.93 -4.71 -5.50
C ILE A 135 -8.96 -3.83 -6.74
#